data_8b613a2277cf356d51535cb38ee7b385
#
_entry.id   8b613a2277cf356d51535cb38ee7b385
#
_cell.length_a   1.000
_cell.length_b   1.000
_cell.length_c   1.000
_cell.angle_alpha   90.00
_cell.angle_beta   90.00
_cell.angle_gamma   90.00
#
_symmetry.space_group_name_H-M   'P 1'
#
loop_
_entity.id
_entity.type
_entity.pdbx_description
1 polymer ?
#
loop_
_entity_poly.entity_id
_entity_poly.type
_entity_poly.pdbx_seq_one_letter_code
_entity_poly.pdbx_strand_id
1 'polypeptide(L)'
;MLLSKLFLGLSMAASWATACGEPDPSNPLDGIFKLGDDGPAPPETVGYFINHVGLLTTNLAALKSFYVDILGMRQIFDVQLTAEFTITYLGHSQGGRNGTGFQTGAELNRDKNNLAGLLEIVQFNVSDDTLLGSLNRTNTFGHIGLIVPDIVKAQDYLISKGVEILKPFGEPIKEFTGPVNNAFGIGEYAGVHAAAKQALMDAQGIIGLPLLLMIADPDGNLVEIQQQEQPTGVL
;
A
#
# COMPACT_ATOMS: atom_id res chain seq x y z
N MET A 1 -69.98 -7.13 17.00
CA MET A 1 -68.94 -7.39 18.01
C MET A 1 -67.60 -7.56 17.30
N LEU A 2 -66.85 -6.47 17.14
CA LEU A 2 -65.51 -6.48 16.54
C LEU A 2 -64.50 -6.28 17.66
N LEU A 3 -63.63 -7.29 17.90
CA LEU A 3 -62.48 -7.15 18.76
C LEU A 3 -61.30 -6.59 17.95
N SER A 4 -60.89 -5.37 18.19
CA SER A 4 -59.67 -4.78 17.71
C SER A 4 -58.50 -5.29 18.57
N LYS A 5 -57.56 -6.01 17.99
CA LYS A 5 -56.28 -6.34 18.61
C LYS A 5 -55.29 -5.21 18.36
N LEU A 6 -54.96 -4.51 19.44
CA LEU A 6 -53.89 -3.51 19.51
C LEU A 6 -52.55 -4.24 19.53
N PHE A 7 -51.72 -4.13 18.47
CA PHE A 7 -50.34 -4.57 18.49
C PHE A 7 -49.47 -3.42 19.05
N LEU A 8 -49.01 -3.58 20.25
CA LEU A 8 -47.95 -2.74 20.81
C LEU A 8 -46.59 -3.22 20.24
N GLY A 9 -46.04 -2.46 19.29
CA GLY A 9 -44.68 -2.66 18.80
C GLY A 9 -43.70 -2.12 19.84
N LEU A 10 -43.00 -3.01 20.54
CA LEU A 10 -41.86 -2.66 21.37
C LEU A 10 -40.65 -2.48 20.43
N SER A 11 -40.28 -1.22 20.12
CA SER A 11 -39.02 -0.92 19.48
C SER A 11 -37.92 -1.02 20.52
N MET A 12 -37.16 -2.12 20.51
CA MET A 12 -35.89 -2.20 21.20
C MET A 12 -34.87 -1.35 20.45
N ALA A 13 -34.67 -0.14 20.89
CA ALA A 13 -33.47 0.61 20.56
C ALA A 13 -32.29 -0.06 21.29
N ALA A 14 -31.55 -0.91 20.58
CA ALA A 14 -30.26 -1.40 21.06
C ALA A 14 -29.30 -0.22 21.05
N SER A 15 -29.12 0.42 22.21
CA SER A 15 -28.01 1.33 22.42
C SER A 15 -26.73 0.50 22.45
N TRP A 16 -25.95 0.61 21.38
CA TRP A 16 -24.57 0.16 21.36
C TRP A 16 -23.76 1.13 22.21
N ALA A 17 -23.73 0.88 23.51
CA ALA A 17 -22.73 1.50 24.39
C ALA A 17 -21.39 0.88 24.00
N THR A 18 -20.55 1.63 23.29
CA THR A 18 -19.12 1.35 23.19
C THR A 18 -18.57 1.44 24.61
N ALA A 19 -18.40 0.30 25.25
CA ALA A 19 -17.63 0.21 26.48
C ALA A 19 -16.18 0.54 26.08
N CYS A 20 -15.75 1.78 26.36
CA CYS A 20 -14.34 2.07 26.49
C CYS A 20 -13.86 1.24 27.69
N GLY A 21 -13.34 0.04 27.44
CA GLY A 21 -12.61 -0.74 28.43
C GLY A 21 -11.39 0.07 28.90
N GLU A 22 -11.03 -0.08 30.18
CA GLU A 22 -9.75 0.48 30.62
C GLU A 22 -8.61 -0.13 29.82
N PRO A 23 -7.52 0.64 29.54
CA PRO A 23 -6.37 0.15 28.81
C PRO A 23 -5.87 -1.16 29.40
N ASP A 24 -5.66 -2.18 28.55
CA ASP A 24 -5.06 -3.45 28.95
C ASP A 24 -3.54 -3.30 28.91
N PRO A 25 -2.85 -3.21 30.06
CA PRO A 25 -1.41 -3.03 30.10
C PRO A 25 -0.62 -4.21 29.51
N SER A 26 -1.29 -5.33 29.22
CA SER A 26 -0.68 -6.48 28.55
C SER A 26 -0.74 -6.40 27.01
N ASN A 27 -1.54 -5.46 26.45
CA ASN A 27 -1.63 -5.24 25.03
C ASN A 27 -0.64 -4.14 24.61
N PRO A 28 0.44 -4.45 23.85
CA PRO A 28 1.43 -3.46 23.46
C PRO A 28 0.89 -2.37 22.51
N LEU A 29 -0.29 -2.57 21.94
CA LEU A 29 -0.96 -1.59 21.07
C LEU A 29 -1.94 -0.68 21.81
N ASP A 30 -2.23 -0.95 23.08
CA ASP A 30 -3.20 -0.18 23.83
C ASP A 30 -2.69 1.25 24.10
N GLY A 31 -3.51 2.24 23.74
CA GLY A 31 -3.13 3.65 23.73
C GLY A 31 -2.27 4.12 22.57
N ILE A 32 -1.71 3.19 21.77
CA ILE A 32 -0.92 3.47 20.54
C ILE A 32 -1.81 3.33 19.31
N PHE A 33 -2.58 2.24 19.23
CA PHE A 33 -3.50 1.97 18.13
C PHE A 33 -4.89 2.52 18.43
N LYS A 34 -5.40 3.37 17.55
CA LYS A 34 -6.75 3.93 17.63
C LYS A 34 -7.46 3.74 16.31
N LEU A 35 -8.59 3.05 16.35
CA LEU A 35 -9.49 2.96 15.20
C LEU A 35 -10.00 4.35 14.81
N GLY A 36 -10.25 4.52 13.51
CA GLY A 36 -10.85 5.72 12.97
C GLY A 36 -12.26 5.96 13.53
N ASP A 37 -12.73 7.20 13.41
CA ASP A 37 -14.10 7.56 13.73
C ASP A 37 -15.01 7.21 12.53
N ASP A 38 -16.04 6.39 12.77
CA ASP A 38 -16.94 5.85 11.75
C ASP A 38 -18.14 6.79 11.47
N GLY A 39 -17.96 8.10 11.56
CA GLY A 39 -18.96 9.07 11.12
C GLY A 39 -19.30 8.87 9.64
N PRO A 40 -20.54 9.17 9.20
CA PRO A 40 -20.91 9.04 7.78
C PRO A 40 -20.08 9.99 6.93
N ALA A 41 -19.61 9.50 5.77
CA ALA A 41 -18.97 10.36 4.78
C ALA A 41 -19.94 11.45 4.29
N PRO A 42 -19.47 12.64 3.88
CA PRO A 42 -20.32 13.63 3.26
C PRO A 42 -21.07 13.02 2.07
N PRO A 43 -22.41 13.25 1.94
CA PRO A 43 -23.21 12.63 0.87
C PRO A 43 -22.66 12.86 -0.53
N GLU A 44 -22.01 13.99 -0.75
CA GLU A 44 -21.41 14.39 -2.03
C GLU A 44 -20.19 13.53 -2.41
N THR A 45 -19.60 12.82 -1.46
CA THR A 45 -18.39 12.00 -1.68
C THR A 45 -18.71 10.50 -1.77
N VAL A 46 -19.96 10.12 -1.70
CA VAL A 46 -20.37 8.71 -1.84
C VAL A 46 -19.92 8.18 -3.20
N GLY A 47 -19.17 7.08 -3.19
CA GLY A 47 -18.58 6.49 -4.39
C GLY A 47 -17.21 7.05 -4.81
N TYR A 48 -16.65 8.02 -4.08
CA TYR A 48 -15.26 8.45 -4.31
C TYR A 48 -14.29 7.41 -3.77
N PHE A 49 -13.24 7.12 -4.52
CA PHE A 49 -12.15 6.25 -4.08
C PHE A 49 -10.86 6.57 -4.87
N ILE A 50 -9.72 6.23 -4.29
CA ILE A 50 -8.43 6.38 -4.98
C ILE A 50 -8.30 5.24 -5.98
N ASN A 51 -8.23 5.58 -7.26
CA ASN A 51 -8.19 4.62 -8.36
C ASN A 51 -6.74 4.18 -8.68
N HIS A 52 -5.82 5.12 -8.83
CA HIS A 52 -4.45 4.84 -9.26
C HIS A 52 -3.41 5.73 -8.59
N VAL A 53 -2.15 5.31 -8.70
CA VAL A 53 -0.96 6.09 -8.39
C VAL A 53 -0.24 6.38 -9.69
N GLY A 54 0.12 7.66 -9.92
CA GLY A 54 0.90 8.09 -11.07
C GLY A 54 2.40 7.99 -10.79
N LEU A 55 3.14 7.29 -11.64
CA LEU A 55 4.60 7.18 -11.62
C LEU A 55 5.17 7.81 -12.88
N LEU A 56 6.26 8.55 -12.73
CA LEU A 56 6.99 9.14 -13.84
C LEU A 56 8.24 8.33 -14.13
N THR A 57 8.56 8.13 -15.42
CA THR A 57 9.74 7.36 -15.84
C THR A 57 10.36 7.94 -17.10
N THR A 58 11.66 7.78 -17.26
CA THR A 58 12.37 7.93 -18.53
C THR A 58 12.64 6.59 -19.19
N ASN A 59 12.37 5.46 -18.50
CA ASN A 59 12.58 4.10 -19.02
C ASN A 59 11.35 3.20 -18.80
N LEU A 60 10.31 3.44 -19.61
CA LEU A 60 9.06 2.70 -19.54
C LEU A 60 9.26 1.18 -19.67
N ALA A 61 10.21 0.74 -20.51
CA ALA A 61 10.44 -0.69 -20.72
C ALA A 61 10.91 -1.40 -19.45
N ALA A 62 11.86 -0.80 -18.73
CA ALA A 62 12.35 -1.35 -17.44
C ALA A 62 11.24 -1.39 -16.39
N LEU A 63 10.47 -0.30 -16.28
CA LEU A 63 9.39 -0.20 -15.30
C LEU A 63 8.25 -1.18 -15.59
N LYS A 64 7.88 -1.34 -16.88
CA LYS A 64 6.89 -2.35 -17.29
C LYS A 64 7.38 -3.78 -16.99
N SER A 65 8.64 -4.10 -17.32
CA SER A 65 9.16 -5.44 -17.01
C SER A 65 9.13 -5.72 -15.51
N PHE A 66 9.46 -4.74 -14.66
CA PHE A 66 9.38 -4.91 -13.22
C PHE A 66 7.95 -5.19 -12.74
N TYR A 67 7.00 -4.35 -13.09
CA TYR A 67 5.63 -4.49 -12.59
C TYR A 67 4.85 -5.63 -13.26
N VAL A 68 5.09 -5.91 -14.54
CA VAL A 68 4.39 -6.97 -15.28
C VAL A 68 5.06 -8.33 -15.10
N ASP A 69 6.38 -8.43 -15.44
CA ASP A 69 7.04 -9.73 -15.51
C ASP A 69 7.48 -10.24 -14.13
N ILE A 70 7.76 -9.32 -13.17
CA ILE A 70 8.19 -9.69 -11.83
C ILE A 70 7.04 -9.63 -10.83
N LEU A 71 6.32 -8.48 -10.74
CA LEU A 71 5.24 -8.33 -9.75
C LEU A 71 3.87 -8.82 -10.23
N GLY A 72 3.75 -9.30 -11.49
CA GLY A 72 2.56 -9.98 -12.00
C GLY A 72 1.39 -9.06 -12.33
N MET A 73 1.60 -7.75 -12.45
CA MET A 73 0.58 -6.86 -12.98
C MET A 73 0.30 -7.15 -14.45
N ARG A 74 -0.85 -6.71 -14.93
CA ARG A 74 -1.22 -6.78 -16.33
C ARG A 74 -1.22 -5.39 -16.93
N GLN A 75 -0.71 -5.27 -18.15
CA GLN A 75 -0.93 -4.07 -18.94
C GLN A 75 -2.41 -4.00 -19.32
N ILE A 76 -3.03 -2.88 -18.93
CA ILE A 76 -4.42 -2.58 -19.30
C ILE A 76 -4.45 -1.94 -20.68
N PHE A 77 -3.65 -0.88 -20.87
CA PHE A 77 -3.44 -0.23 -22.18
C PHE A 77 -2.17 0.60 -22.20
N ASP A 78 -1.71 0.93 -23.41
CA ASP A 78 -0.75 1.99 -23.70
C ASP A 78 -1.40 3.05 -24.60
N VAL A 79 -1.08 4.32 -24.35
CA VAL A 79 -1.42 5.43 -25.22
C VAL A 79 -0.16 6.22 -25.53
N GLN A 80 0.37 6.09 -26.72
CA GLN A 80 1.49 6.88 -27.20
C GLN A 80 0.94 8.11 -27.92
N LEU A 81 1.07 9.28 -27.28
CA LEU A 81 0.56 10.56 -27.80
C LEU A 81 1.56 11.22 -28.76
N THR A 82 2.86 11.12 -28.44
CA THR A 82 3.96 11.58 -29.30
C THR A 82 5.08 10.55 -29.29
N ALA A 83 6.15 10.77 -30.02
CA ALA A 83 7.34 9.91 -29.99
C ALA A 83 7.97 9.84 -28.57
N GLU A 84 7.82 10.91 -27.79
CA GLU A 84 8.44 11.07 -26.47
C GLU A 84 7.47 10.82 -25.32
N PHE A 85 6.15 10.87 -25.55
CA PHE A 85 5.15 10.83 -24.48
C PHE A 85 4.23 9.61 -24.60
N THR A 86 4.30 8.74 -23.58
CA THR A 86 3.46 7.54 -23.48
C THR A 86 2.83 7.46 -22.09
N ILE A 87 1.56 7.07 -22.02
CA ILE A 87 0.85 6.72 -20.80
C ILE A 87 0.56 5.21 -20.86
N THR A 88 0.92 4.50 -19.79
CA THR A 88 0.65 3.07 -19.61
C THR A 88 -0.15 2.86 -18.34
N TYR A 89 -1.24 2.10 -18.41
CA TYR A 89 -1.97 1.65 -17.23
C TYR A 89 -1.69 0.19 -16.94
N LEU A 90 -1.37 -0.10 -15.68
CA LEU A 90 -1.14 -1.44 -15.15
C LEU A 90 -2.08 -1.73 -13.98
N GLY A 91 -2.43 -3.00 -13.77
CA GLY A 91 -3.24 -3.42 -12.64
C GLY A 91 -3.12 -4.90 -12.34
N HIS A 92 -3.29 -5.29 -11.08
CA HIS A 92 -3.52 -6.68 -10.71
C HIS A 92 -4.96 -7.09 -11.01
N SER A 93 -5.19 -8.39 -11.23
CA SER A 93 -6.53 -8.93 -11.28
C SER A 93 -7.26 -8.69 -9.96
N GLN A 94 -8.48 -8.19 -10.03
CA GLN A 94 -9.33 -7.87 -8.86
C GLN A 94 -10.36 -8.99 -8.58
N GLY A 95 -10.47 -9.96 -9.50
CA GLY A 95 -11.42 -11.06 -9.38
C GLY A 95 -10.94 -12.20 -8.50
N GLY A 96 -11.88 -13.04 -8.09
CA GLY A 96 -11.61 -14.18 -7.23
C GLY A 96 -11.32 -13.82 -5.77
N ARG A 97 -11.12 -14.86 -4.94
CA ARG A 97 -10.71 -14.64 -3.55
C ARG A 97 -9.26 -14.14 -3.53
N ASN A 98 -9.04 -13.01 -2.87
CA ASN A 98 -7.70 -12.42 -2.71
C ASN A 98 -7.02 -12.07 -4.05
N GLY A 99 -7.80 -11.64 -5.06
CA GLY A 99 -7.26 -11.27 -6.36
C GLY A 99 -6.69 -12.44 -7.19
N THR A 100 -7.02 -13.68 -6.86
CA THR A 100 -6.51 -14.88 -7.55
C THR A 100 -7.22 -15.18 -8.87
N GLY A 101 -8.33 -14.49 -9.18
CA GLY A 101 -9.04 -14.63 -10.44
C GLY A 101 -8.26 -14.00 -11.59
N PHE A 102 -8.28 -14.70 -12.74
CA PHE A 102 -7.70 -14.16 -13.95
C PHE A 102 -8.62 -13.10 -14.57
N GLN A 103 -8.04 -11.99 -15.04
CA GLN A 103 -8.69 -11.00 -15.90
C GLN A 103 -7.74 -10.63 -17.04
N THR A 104 -8.28 -10.53 -18.24
CA THR A 104 -7.57 -10.02 -19.42
C THR A 104 -7.38 -8.50 -19.30
N GLY A 105 -6.45 -7.93 -20.07
CA GLY A 105 -6.30 -6.47 -20.18
C GLY A 105 -7.59 -5.79 -20.65
N ALA A 106 -8.36 -6.43 -21.54
CA ALA A 106 -9.65 -5.92 -22.01
C ALA A 106 -10.71 -5.86 -20.89
N GLU A 107 -10.78 -6.89 -20.03
CA GLU A 107 -11.67 -6.90 -18.88
C GLU A 107 -11.25 -5.84 -17.85
N LEU A 108 -9.97 -5.74 -17.54
CA LEU A 108 -9.45 -4.69 -16.66
C LEU A 108 -9.73 -3.29 -17.23
N ASN A 109 -9.57 -3.08 -18.54
CA ASN A 109 -9.88 -1.79 -19.18
C ASN A 109 -11.38 -1.45 -19.10
N ARG A 110 -12.25 -2.42 -19.33
CA ARG A 110 -13.71 -2.22 -19.17
C ARG A 110 -14.06 -1.79 -17.74
N ASP A 111 -13.43 -2.40 -16.75
CA ASP A 111 -13.77 -2.23 -15.34
C ASP A 111 -12.89 -1.19 -14.63
N LYS A 112 -11.88 -0.61 -15.30
CA LYS A 112 -10.82 0.21 -14.69
C LYS A 112 -11.31 1.36 -13.79
N ASN A 113 -12.45 1.95 -14.11
CA ASN A 113 -13.02 3.04 -13.31
C ASN A 113 -13.65 2.56 -11.99
N ASN A 114 -13.70 1.24 -11.75
CA ASN A 114 -14.18 0.61 -10.52
C ASN A 114 -13.08 -0.22 -9.83
N LEU A 115 -11.84 -0.16 -10.32
CA LEU A 115 -10.70 -0.85 -9.75
C LEU A 115 -9.88 0.10 -8.91
N ALA A 116 -9.27 -0.41 -7.84
CA ALA A 116 -8.31 0.31 -7.01
C ALA A 116 -6.90 -0.30 -7.17
N GLY A 117 -5.88 0.45 -6.76
CA GLY A 117 -4.49 -0.04 -6.79
C GLY A 117 -3.92 -0.16 -8.21
N LEU A 118 -4.38 0.65 -9.14
CA LEU A 118 -3.80 0.74 -10.46
C LEU A 118 -2.53 1.60 -10.45
N LEU A 119 -1.65 1.36 -11.41
CA LEU A 119 -0.53 2.25 -11.71
C LEU A 119 -0.77 2.92 -13.06
N GLU A 120 -0.64 4.24 -13.10
CA GLU A 120 -0.50 5.04 -14.30
C GLU A 120 0.97 5.40 -14.46
N ILE A 121 1.64 4.84 -15.45
CA ILE A 121 3.04 5.14 -15.74
C ILE A 121 3.07 6.14 -16.89
N VAL A 122 3.64 7.32 -16.62
CA VAL A 122 3.82 8.37 -17.61
C VAL A 122 5.30 8.43 -17.99
N GLN A 123 5.61 8.08 -19.22
CA GLN A 123 6.92 8.33 -19.80
C GLN A 123 6.90 9.65 -20.54
N PHE A 124 7.82 10.54 -20.18
CA PHE A 124 8.19 11.66 -21.03
C PHE A 124 9.70 11.59 -21.26
N ASN A 125 10.08 11.09 -22.45
CA ASN A 125 11.46 10.81 -22.79
C ASN A 125 12.18 12.12 -23.18
N VAL A 126 12.70 12.81 -22.17
CA VAL A 126 13.52 14.01 -22.31
C VAL A 126 14.95 13.71 -21.86
N SER A 127 15.94 14.14 -22.62
CA SER A 127 17.34 13.75 -22.44
C SER A 127 18.00 14.32 -21.18
N ASP A 128 17.49 15.43 -20.65
CA ASP A 128 18.15 16.20 -19.59
C ASP A 128 17.43 16.08 -18.23
N ASP A 129 16.40 15.25 -18.13
CA ASP A 129 15.61 15.12 -16.92
C ASP A 129 16.12 13.98 -16.03
N THR A 130 16.33 14.26 -14.76
CA THR A 130 16.73 13.28 -13.75
C THR A 130 15.64 13.16 -12.70
N LEU A 131 14.86 12.08 -12.80
CA LEU A 131 13.84 11.73 -11.82
C LEU A 131 14.49 10.95 -10.66
N LEU A 132 14.12 11.29 -9.43
CA LEU A 132 14.62 10.64 -8.23
C LEU A 132 13.45 10.06 -7.43
N GLY A 133 13.46 8.73 -7.27
CA GLY A 133 12.52 8.01 -6.40
C GLY A 133 12.91 8.09 -4.91
N SER A 134 12.06 7.53 -4.06
CA SER A 134 12.22 7.48 -2.59
C SER A 134 13.46 6.70 -2.16
N LEU A 135 13.99 5.83 -3.02
CA LEU A 135 15.27 5.16 -2.82
C LEU A 135 16.41 6.15 -2.55
N ASN A 136 16.38 7.29 -3.24
CA ASN A 136 17.48 8.24 -3.24
C ASN A 136 17.35 9.33 -2.17
N ARG A 137 16.12 9.61 -1.72
CA ARG A 137 15.87 10.61 -0.67
C ARG A 137 14.47 10.49 -0.10
N THR A 138 14.23 11.05 1.08
CA THR A 138 12.90 11.22 1.66
C THR A 138 12.06 12.17 0.78
N ASN A 139 10.90 11.70 0.37
CA ASN A 139 9.90 12.45 -0.37
C ASN A 139 8.56 12.41 0.37
N THR A 140 7.59 13.23 -0.04
CA THR A 140 6.19 13.12 0.44
C THR A 140 5.51 11.86 -0.06
N PHE A 141 5.95 11.30 -1.21
CA PHE A 141 5.61 9.95 -1.65
C PHE A 141 6.66 8.98 -1.08
N GLY A 142 6.28 8.19 -0.07
CA GLY A 142 7.18 7.27 0.63
C GLY A 142 7.39 5.98 -0.14
N HIS A 143 6.34 5.21 -0.34
CA HIS A 143 6.40 3.86 -0.95
C HIS A 143 5.03 3.44 -1.52
N ILE A 144 5.05 2.37 -2.31
CA ILE A 144 3.88 1.61 -2.74
C ILE A 144 3.73 0.42 -1.80
N GLY A 145 2.54 0.18 -1.27
CA GLY A 145 2.23 -1.03 -0.49
C GLY A 145 1.77 -2.17 -1.40
N LEU A 146 2.38 -3.33 -1.28
CA LEU A 146 2.01 -4.57 -1.99
C LEU A 146 1.69 -5.66 -0.97
N ILE A 147 0.51 -6.27 -1.10
CA ILE A 147 0.12 -7.42 -0.28
C ILE A 147 0.42 -8.72 -1.03
N VAL A 148 1.06 -9.67 -0.36
CA VAL A 148 1.37 -10.99 -0.89
C VAL A 148 0.83 -12.11 0.01
N PRO A 149 0.42 -13.26 -0.53
CA PRO A 149 -0.11 -14.36 0.29
C PRO A 149 0.92 -14.96 1.25
N ASP A 150 2.20 -15.00 0.87
CA ASP A 150 3.31 -15.61 1.61
C ASP A 150 4.59 -14.80 1.37
N ILE A 151 4.99 -14.03 2.36
CA ILE A 151 6.11 -13.09 2.23
C ILE A 151 7.47 -13.78 2.12
N VAL A 152 7.63 -14.98 2.72
CA VAL A 152 8.88 -15.74 2.62
C VAL A 152 9.08 -16.24 1.19
N LYS A 153 8.04 -16.83 0.61
CA LYS A 153 8.08 -17.25 -0.80
C LYS A 153 8.24 -16.08 -1.76
N ALA A 154 7.60 -14.95 -1.45
CA ALA A 154 7.76 -13.74 -2.25
C ALA A 154 9.20 -13.24 -2.23
N GLN A 155 9.86 -13.23 -1.07
CA GLN A 155 11.28 -12.85 -0.96
C GLN A 155 12.18 -13.79 -1.77
N ASP A 156 12.02 -15.11 -1.65
CA ASP A 156 12.80 -16.09 -2.39
C ASP A 156 12.60 -15.94 -3.92
N TYR A 157 11.36 -15.70 -4.33
CA TYR A 157 11.03 -15.45 -5.74
C TYR A 157 11.71 -14.17 -6.26
N LEU A 158 11.63 -13.06 -5.55
CA LEU A 158 12.24 -11.77 -5.93
C LEU A 158 13.77 -11.91 -6.05
N ILE A 159 14.41 -12.58 -5.10
CA ILE A 159 15.85 -12.89 -5.17
C ILE A 159 16.15 -13.71 -6.43
N SER A 160 15.34 -14.71 -6.76
CA SER A 160 15.51 -15.54 -7.97
C SER A 160 15.39 -14.75 -9.27
N LYS A 161 14.70 -13.60 -9.23
CA LYS A 161 14.56 -12.66 -10.35
C LYS A 161 15.64 -11.57 -10.40
N GLY A 162 16.57 -11.59 -9.45
CA GLY A 162 17.65 -10.60 -9.36
C GLY A 162 17.21 -9.26 -8.76
N VAL A 163 16.07 -9.21 -8.08
CA VAL A 163 15.63 -8.01 -7.36
C VAL A 163 16.44 -7.86 -6.08
N GLU A 164 16.99 -6.68 -5.86
CA GLU A 164 17.69 -6.35 -4.62
C GLU A 164 16.72 -6.24 -3.46
N ILE A 165 16.99 -6.94 -2.37
CA ILE A 165 16.23 -6.85 -1.13
C ILE A 165 16.87 -5.77 -0.24
N LEU A 166 16.22 -4.62 -0.13
CA LEU A 166 16.69 -3.49 0.68
C LEU A 166 16.53 -3.74 2.18
N LYS A 167 15.44 -4.41 2.57
CA LYS A 167 15.16 -4.86 3.92
C LYS A 167 14.55 -6.26 3.88
N PRO A 168 15.24 -7.29 4.36
CA PRO A 168 14.69 -8.64 4.44
C PRO A 168 13.53 -8.73 5.45
N PHE A 169 12.60 -9.66 5.17
CA PHE A 169 11.58 -10.07 6.13
C PHE A 169 12.24 -10.62 7.41
N GLY A 170 11.69 -10.25 8.56
CA GLY A 170 12.17 -10.69 9.88
C GLY A 170 13.27 -9.82 10.45
N GLU A 171 13.88 -8.93 9.68
CA GLU A 171 14.96 -8.06 10.19
C GLU A 171 14.44 -6.67 10.58
N PRO A 172 14.89 -6.14 11.73
CA PRO A 172 14.61 -4.76 12.10
C PRO A 172 15.41 -3.77 11.26
N ILE A 173 14.94 -2.54 11.16
CA ILE A 173 15.73 -1.40 10.68
C ILE A 173 16.77 -1.09 11.76
N LYS A 174 18.05 -0.96 11.38
CA LYS A 174 19.16 -0.81 12.34
C LYS A 174 19.81 0.58 12.32
N GLU A 175 19.63 1.32 11.23
CA GLU A 175 20.34 2.58 10.98
C GLU A 175 19.36 3.70 10.62
N PHE A 176 19.80 4.96 10.83
CA PHE A 176 19.03 6.15 10.48
C PHE A 176 19.28 6.65 9.06
N THR A 177 20.07 5.93 8.28
CA THR A 177 20.44 6.26 6.91
C THR A 177 20.02 5.15 5.96
N GLY A 178 20.10 5.44 4.69
CA GLY A 178 19.77 4.47 3.64
C GLY A 178 18.30 4.51 3.19
N PRO A 179 18.00 3.79 2.11
CA PRO A 179 16.75 3.92 1.38
C PRO A 179 15.51 3.54 2.19
N VAL A 180 15.57 2.49 3.01
CA VAL A 180 14.44 2.05 3.82
C VAL A 180 13.96 3.15 4.77
N ASN A 181 14.90 3.91 5.34
CA ASN A 181 14.55 5.03 6.22
C ASN A 181 13.81 6.15 5.47
N ASN A 182 14.04 6.30 4.17
CA ASN A 182 13.33 7.27 3.35
C ASN A 182 11.84 6.93 3.23
N ALA A 183 11.48 5.64 3.18
CA ALA A 183 10.10 5.17 3.10
C ALA A 183 9.26 5.58 4.33
N PHE A 184 9.92 5.68 5.50
CA PHE A 184 9.27 5.98 6.79
C PHE A 184 9.57 7.39 7.31
N GLY A 185 10.23 8.24 6.49
CA GLY A 185 10.52 9.62 6.84
C GLY A 185 11.52 9.81 7.98
N ILE A 186 12.35 8.81 8.28
CA ILE A 186 13.37 8.83 9.35
C ILE A 186 14.81 8.91 8.82
N GLY A 187 15.00 8.94 7.49
CA GLY A 187 16.29 9.07 6.84
C GLY A 187 17.01 10.39 7.13
N GLU A 188 18.18 10.58 6.55
CA GLU A 188 19.03 11.76 6.76
C GLU A 188 18.30 13.07 6.38
N TYR A 189 17.44 13.04 5.40
CA TYR A 189 16.68 14.21 4.92
C TYR A 189 15.48 14.59 5.80
N ALA A 190 15.15 13.77 6.80
CA ALA A 190 14.05 14.04 7.73
C ALA A 190 14.45 14.96 8.91
N GLY A 191 15.65 15.57 8.84
CA GLY A 191 16.16 16.46 9.89
C GLY A 191 16.90 15.74 11.02
N VAL A 192 17.31 16.49 12.01
CA VAL A 192 18.27 16.05 13.05
C VAL A 192 17.61 15.62 14.38
N HIS A 193 16.37 15.17 14.38
CA HIS A 193 15.67 14.75 15.60
C HIS A 193 16.11 13.34 16.05
N ALA A 194 17.37 13.17 16.43
CA ALA A 194 17.96 11.87 16.76
C ALA A 194 17.19 11.11 17.85
N ALA A 195 16.72 11.80 18.90
CA ALA A 195 15.97 11.16 19.98
C ALA A 195 14.62 10.62 19.51
N ALA A 196 13.90 11.35 18.64
CA ALA A 196 12.64 10.89 18.06
C ALA A 196 12.84 9.71 17.11
N LYS A 197 13.91 9.73 16.30
CA LYS A 197 14.30 8.61 15.44
C LYS A 197 14.65 7.36 16.26
N GLN A 198 15.39 7.52 17.34
CA GLN A 198 15.75 6.41 18.23
C GLN A 198 14.49 5.81 18.87
N ALA A 199 13.58 6.64 19.37
CA ALA A 199 12.32 6.17 19.95
C ALA A 199 11.49 5.34 18.95
N LEU A 200 11.43 5.76 17.68
CA LEU A 200 10.78 4.98 16.64
C LEU A 200 11.49 3.64 16.39
N MET A 201 12.82 3.66 16.32
CA MET A 201 13.63 2.44 16.13
C MET A 201 13.43 1.44 17.28
N ASP A 202 13.32 1.93 18.52
CA ASP A 202 13.08 1.10 19.70
C ASP A 202 11.64 0.50 19.66
N ALA A 203 10.68 1.24 19.14
CA ALA A 203 9.28 0.85 19.05
C ALA A 203 8.92 0.07 17.77
N GLN A 204 9.82 -0.08 16.81
CA GLN A 204 9.50 -0.63 15.48
C GLN A 204 8.84 -2.02 15.51
N GLY A 205 9.17 -2.85 16.51
CA GLY A 205 8.55 -4.17 16.68
C GLY A 205 7.06 -4.10 17.02
N ILE A 206 6.61 -3.02 17.67
CA ILE A 206 5.20 -2.82 18.06
C ILE A 206 4.32 -2.62 16.82
N ILE A 207 4.81 -1.89 15.83
CA ILE A 207 4.09 -1.60 14.59
C ILE A 207 4.44 -2.57 13.46
N GLY A 208 5.16 -3.65 13.75
CA GLY A 208 5.44 -4.72 12.80
C GLY A 208 6.47 -4.42 11.72
N LEU A 209 7.29 -3.36 11.82
CA LEU A 209 8.31 -3.06 10.80
C LEU A 209 9.26 -4.23 10.51
N PRO A 210 9.66 -5.07 11.45
CA PRO A 210 10.46 -6.26 11.12
C PRO A 210 9.75 -7.24 10.18
N LEU A 211 8.41 -7.27 10.18
CA LEU A 211 7.59 -8.18 9.38
C LEU A 211 7.30 -7.66 7.96
N LEU A 212 7.88 -6.55 7.58
CA LEU A 212 7.82 -6.01 6.23
C LEU A 212 9.06 -6.44 5.43
N LEU A 213 8.89 -6.55 4.12
CA LEU A 213 9.96 -6.69 3.14
C LEU A 213 10.01 -5.40 2.31
N MET A 214 11.19 -4.87 2.00
CA MET A 214 11.33 -3.66 1.20
C MET A 214 12.23 -3.91 -0.01
N ILE A 215 11.77 -3.46 -1.17
CA ILE A 215 12.50 -3.44 -2.44
C ILE A 215 12.34 -2.07 -3.10
N ALA A 216 12.97 -1.87 -4.26
CA ALA A 216 12.72 -0.72 -5.11
C ALA A 216 12.42 -1.17 -6.54
N ASP A 217 11.65 -0.35 -7.26
CA ASP A 217 11.48 -0.49 -8.70
C ASP A 217 12.72 0.08 -9.45
N PRO A 218 12.82 -0.08 -10.77
CA PRO A 218 13.96 0.40 -11.56
C PRO A 218 14.21 1.91 -11.50
N ASP A 219 13.19 2.71 -11.22
CA ASP A 219 13.31 4.16 -11.08
C ASP A 219 13.59 4.58 -9.62
N GLY A 220 13.70 3.63 -8.71
CA GLY A 220 13.97 3.85 -7.30
C GLY A 220 12.73 4.22 -6.47
N ASN A 221 11.52 3.92 -6.93
CA ASN A 221 10.35 4.00 -6.07
C ASN A 221 10.35 2.80 -5.12
N LEU A 222 10.21 3.08 -3.82
CA LEU A 222 10.20 2.01 -2.81
C LEU A 222 8.87 1.25 -2.86
N VAL A 223 8.97 -0.08 -2.69
CA VAL A 223 7.83 -0.98 -2.59
C VAL A 223 7.94 -1.73 -1.27
N GLU A 224 6.99 -1.47 -0.38
CA GLU A 224 6.80 -2.19 0.86
C GLU A 224 5.93 -3.41 0.61
N ILE A 225 6.37 -4.58 1.03
CA ILE A 225 5.63 -5.84 0.84
C ILE A 225 5.20 -6.37 2.21
N GLN A 226 3.92 -6.67 2.32
CA GLN A 226 3.28 -7.21 3.52
C GLN A 226 2.63 -8.55 3.23
N GLN A 227 2.58 -9.41 4.23
CA GLN A 227 1.81 -10.64 4.15
C GLN A 227 0.32 -10.36 4.39
N GLN A 228 -0.55 -11.03 3.62
CA GLN A 228 -2.00 -10.85 3.70
C GLN A 228 -2.59 -11.22 5.06
N GLU A 229 -2.11 -12.33 5.64
CA GLU A 229 -2.51 -12.76 6.98
C GLU A 229 -1.36 -12.46 7.95
N GLN A 230 -1.46 -11.33 8.63
CA GLN A 230 -0.49 -10.95 9.65
C GLN A 230 -0.66 -11.80 10.91
N PRO A 231 0.42 -12.10 11.65
CA PRO A 231 0.32 -12.68 12.98
C PRO A 231 -0.58 -11.82 13.88
N THR A 232 -1.40 -12.46 14.70
CA THR A 232 -2.28 -11.75 15.65
C THR A 232 -1.46 -10.84 16.57
N GLY A 233 -1.85 -9.57 16.67
CA GLY A 233 -1.16 -8.59 17.52
C GLY A 233 -0.19 -7.65 16.77
N VAL A 234 -0.18 -7.69 15.46
CA VAL A 234 0.49 -6.72 14.57
C VAL A 234 -0.58 -5.96 13.80
N LEU A 235 -0.32 -4.69 13.47
CA LEU A 235 -1.23 -3.83 12.71
C LEU A 235 -1.56 -4.40 11.34
#